data_deb6db34ea03fb4cac3cc40e923848d2
#
_entry.id   deb6db34ea03fb4cac3cc40e923848d2
#
_cell.length_a   1.000
_cell.length_b   1.000
_cell.length_c   1.000
_cell.angle_alpha   90.00
_cell.angle_beta   90.00
_cell.angle_gamma   90.00
#
_symmetry.space_group_name_H-M   'P 1'
#
loop_
_entity.id
_entity.type
_entity.pdbx_description
1 polymer ?
#
loop_
_entity_poly.entity_id
_entity_poly.type
_entity_poly.pdbx_seq_one_letter_code
_entity_poly.pdbx_strand_id
1 'polypeptide(L)'
;NGKPIKFYGVNRHDFHPEKGYAVSREDMLKDVLLMKSLNVNAVRTSHYPASPLFYELCDEYGLYVMSEADLESHGSVTSQGDYDEKLHALIADNALFEQSTIERNVCNVEEHKNFTSVVMWSLGNESGWGVNLKKAFETVANSDSRPIHYESINANIVTENEYYNSGLQMVSKMYVAPEWMENEFLNDKKENRPLLLCEYAHAMGNGPGGLKEYWDIIESSDRFMGGFIWE
;
A
#
# COMPACT_ATOMS: atom_id res chain seq x y z
N ASN A 1 -8.91 -3.50 21.12
CA ASN A 1 -8.35 -3.42 22.47
C ASN A 1 -7.81 -2.01 22.82
N GLY A 2 -7.86 -1.04 21.90
CA GLY A 2 -7.46 0.36 22.10
C GLY A 2 -5.96 0.58 22.35
N LYS A 3 -5.11 -0.36 21.97
CA LYS A 3 -3.65 -0.18 22.03
C LYS A 3 -3.13 0.17 20.64
N PRO A 4 -2.22 1.16 20.52
CA PRO A 4 -1.56 1.45 19.26
C PRO A 4 -0.73 0.24 18.83
N ILE A 5 -0.65 0.03 17.53
CA ILE A 5 0.18 -1.01 16.89
C ILE A 5 1.08 -0.36 15.85
N LYS A 6 2.20 -1.02 15.54
CA LYS A 6 3.04 -0.71 14.39
C LYS A 6 2.97 -1.88 13.41
N PHE A 7 2.98 -1.59 12.12
CA PHE A 7 3.02 -2.59 11.07
C PHE A 7 4.48 -2.97 10.76
N TYR A 8 4.91 -4.10 11.27
CA TYR A 8 6.15 -4.78 10.87
C TYR A 8 5.83 -5.61 9.65
N GLY A 9 5.72 -4.93 8.50
CA GLY A 9 5.11 -5.48 7.30
C GLY A 9 6.11 -5.87 6.22
N VAL A 10 5.62 -6.70 5.31
CA VAL A 10 6.27 -7.02 4.03
C VAL A 10 5.27 -6.87 2.89
N ASN A 11 5.76 -6.57 1.70
CA ASN A 11 5.00 -6.71 0.47
C ASN A 11 5.02 -8.18 0.04
N ARG A 12 3.99 -8.64 -0.65
CA ARG A 12 3.92 -10.02 -1.14
C ARG A 12 3.17 -10.08 -2.46
N HIS A 13 3.79 -10.72 -3.45
CA HIS A 13 3.15 -11.16 -4.68
C HIS A 13 2.71 -12.63 -4.57
N ASP A 14 1.61 -13.00 -5.27
CA ASP A 14 1.32 -14.40 -5.53
C ASP A 14 2.25 -14.90 -6.63
N PHE A 15 3.42 -15.41 -6.20
CA PHE A 15 4.47 -15.86 -7.11
C PHE A 15 5.22 -17.08 -6.56
N HIS A 16 5.53 -18.02 -7.44
CA HIS A 16 6.37 -19.18 -7.13
C HIS A 16 7.43 -19.35 -8.22
N PRO A 17 8.72 -19.62 -7.88
CA PRO A 17 9.81 -19.63 -8.86
C PRO A 17 9.65 -20.67 -10.00
N GLU A 18 8.89 -21.75 -9.76
CA GLU A 18 8.67 -22.80 -10.76
C GLU A 18 7.24 -22.74 -11.37
N LYS A 19 6.24 -22.23 -10.62
CA LYS A 19 4.84 -22.28 -11.01
C LYS A 19 4.29 -20.92 -11.48
N GLY A 20 5.10 -19.84 -11.38
CA GLY A 20 4.65 -18.49 -11.64
C GLY A 20 3.51 -18.09 -10.70
N TYR A 21 2.44 -17.55 -11.23
CA TYR A 21 1.27 -17.11 -10.43
C TYR A 21 0.35 -18.24 -9.94
N ALA A 22 0.62 -19.52 -10.33
CA ALA A 22 -0.17 -20.66 -9.88
C ALA A 22 0.25 -21.14 -8.49
N VAL A 23 0.07 -20.28 -7.48
CA VAL A 23 0.46 -20.53 -6.08
C VAL A 23 -0.56 -21.44 -5.40
N SER A 24 -0.09 -22.51 -4.75
CA SER A 24 -0.97 -23.40 -3.99
C SER A 24 -1.16 -22.92 -2.54
N ARG A 25 -2.17 -23.49 -1.84
CA ARG A 25 -2.38 -23.21 -0.42
C ARG A 25 -1.14 -23.54 0.42
N GLU A 26 -0.40 -24.61 0.07
CA GLU A 26 0.82 -25.01 0.76
C GLU A 26 1.96 -24.01 0.56
N ASP A 27 2.05 -23.39 -0.63
CA ASP A 27 3.04 -22.35 -0.91
C ASP A 27 2.71 -21.09 -0.09
N MET A 28 1.43 -20.65 -0.09
CA MET A 28 0.96 -19.51 0.73
C MET A 28 1.17 -19.76 2.23
N LEU A 29 0.93 -20.97 2.71
CA LEU A 29 1.16 -21.33 4.11
C LEU A 29 2.65 -21.22 4.49
N LYS A 30 3.56 -21.63 3.60
CA LYS A 30 5.01 -21.45 3.84
C LYS A 30 5.37 -19.98 4.01
N ASP A 31 4.82 -19.10 3.15
CA ASP A 31 5.05 -17.66 3.25
C ASP A 31 4.53 -17.11 4.60
N VAL A 32 3.31 -17.48 4.99
CA VAL A 32 2.72 -17.06 6.26
C VAL A 32 3.56 -17.53 7.45
N LEU A 33 3.99 -18.81 7.46
CA LEU A 33 4.81 -19.34 8.53
C LEU A 33 6.19 -18.67 8.59
N LEU A 34 6.78 -18.34 7.43
CA LEU A 34 8.04 -17.59 7.36
C LEU A 34 7.86 -16.19 7.95
N MET A 35 6.84 -15.46 7.53
CA MET A 35 6.51 -14.13 8.09
C MET A 35 6.36 -14.20 9.61
N LYS A 36 5.61 -15.17 10.13
CA LYS A 36 5.44 -15.36 11.58
C LYS A 36 6.75 -15.66 12.30
N SER A 37 7.61 -16.47 11.70
CA SER A 37 8.92 -16.82 12.28
C SER A 37 9.87 -15.62 12.38
N LEU A 38 9.68 -14.62 11.52
CA LEU A 38 10.45 -13.37 11.47
C LEU A 38 9.77 -12.21 12.23
N ASN A 39 8.71 -12.49 13.02
CA ASN A 39 7.91 -11.48 13.72
C ASN A 39 7.23 -10.44 12.81
N VAL A 40 7.04 -10.74 11.55
CA VAL A 40 6.20 -9.94 10.66
C VAL A 40 4.75 -10.06 11.15
N ASN A 41 4.06 -8.92 11.26
CA ASN A 41 2.66 -8.88 11.70
C ASN A 41 1.69 -8.36 10.65
N ALA A 42 2.19 -7.86 9.52
CA ALA A 42 1.38 -7.29 8.47
C ALA A 42 1.89 -7.64 7.07
N VAL A 43 0.99 -7.66 6.10
CA VAL A 43 1.31 -7.90 4.69
C VAL A 43 0.51 -6.96 3.79
N ARG A 44 1.15 -6.40 2.77
CA ARG A 44 0.48 -5.72 1.66
C ARG A 44 0.42 -6.67 0.47
N THR A 45 -0.77 -6.86 -0.07
CA THR A 45 -0.96 -7.68 -1.28
C THR A 45 -0.61 -6.86 -2.52
N SER A 46 0.66 -6.76 -2.82
CA SER A 46 1.18 -5.97 -3.94
C SER A 46 1.15 -6.77 -5.25
N HIS A 47 0.71 -6.25 -6.38
CA HIS A 47 -0.10 -5.03 -6.54
C HIS A 47 -1.48 -5.43 -7.07
N TYR A 48 -2.13 -6.38 -6.41
CA TYR A 48 -3.43 -6.96 -6.73
C TYR A 48 -3.95 -7.75 -5.53
N PRO A 49 -5.26 -8.01 -5.46
CA PRO A 49 -5.81 -8.88 -4.41
C PRO A 49 -5.19 -10.28 -4.50
N ALA A 50 -4.79 -10.81 -3.36
CA ALA A 50 -4.30 -12.19 -3.28
C ALA A 50 -5.45 -13.19 -3.40
N SER A 51 -5.11 -14.47 -3.54
CA SER A 51 -6.10 -15.56 -3.45
C SER A 51 -6.88 -15.50 -2.14
N PRO A 52 -8.21 -15.77 -2.13
CA PRO A 52 -9.01 -15.87 -0.90
C PRO A 52 -8.40 -16.82 0.14
N LEU A 53 -7.74 -17.89 -0.29
CA LEU A 53 -7.04 -18.82 0.61
C LEU A 53 -5.91 -18.15 1.40
N PHE A 54 -5.28 -17.12 0.85
CA PHE A 54 -4.26 -16.37 1.56
C PHE A 54 -4.87 -15.53 2.69
N TYR A 55 -6.02 -14.90 2.45
CA TYR A 55 -6.73 -14.15 3.49
C TYR A 55 -7.23 -15.07 4.61
N GLU A 56 -7.73 -16.29 4.27
CA GLU A 56 -8.07 -17.30 5.28
C GLU A 56 -6.87 -17.64 6.16
N LEU A 57 -5.69 -17.83 5.57
CA LEU A 57 -4.46 -18.07 6.33
C LEU A 57 -4.07 -16.85 7.18
N CYS A 58 -4.24 -15.62 6.68
CA CYS A 58 -3.98 -14.42 7.46
C CYS A 58 -4.93 -14.31 8.66
N ASP A 59 -6.22 -14.67 8.50
CA ASP A 59 -7.19 -14.75 9.59
C ASP A 59 -6.76 -15.81 10.63
N GLU A 60 -6.37 -17.01 10.18
CA GLU A 60 -5.98 -18.13 11.04
C GLU A 60 -4.71 -17.83 11.84
N TYR A 61 -3.70 -17.23 11.21
CA TYR A 61 -2.38 -17.02 11.80
C TYR A 61 -2.20 -15.62 12.41
N GLY A 62 -3.18 -14.73 12.27
CA GLY A 62 -3.17 -13.39 12.86
C GLY A 62 -2.16 -12.45 12.19
N LEU A 63 -2.24 -12.30 10.87
CA LEU A 63 -1.56 -11.25 10.12
C LEU A 63 -2.55 -10.14 9.77
N TYR A 64 -2.14 -8.88 9.91
CA TYR A 64 -2.89 -7.75 9.37
C TYR A 64 -2.67 -7.65 7.86
N VAL A 65 -3.73 -7.36 7.12
CA VAL A 65 -3.64 -7.25 5.66
C VAL A 65 -4.03 -5.84 5.21
N MET A 66 -3.16 -5.22 4.42
CA MET A 66 -3.52 -4.13 3.52
C MET A 66 -3.84 -4.74 2.16
N SER A 67 -5.13 -4.84 1.84
CA SER A 67 -5.59 -5.42 0.57
C SER A 67 -5.55 -4.38 -0.53
N GLU A 68 -4.78 -4.65 -1.59
CA GLU A 68 -4.59 -3.71 -2.69
C GLU A 68 -5.41 -4.11 -3.91
N ALA A 69 -6.06 -3.12 -4.52
CA ALA A 69 -6.80 -3.30 -5.76
C ALA A 69 -5.83 -3.55 -6.93
N ASP A 70 -6.27 -4.33 -7.91
CA ASP A 70 -5.52 -4.61 -9.14
C ASP A 70 -5.48 -3.36 -10.04
N LEU A 71 -4.67 -2.39 -9.64
CA LEU A 71 -4.44 -1.14 -10.37
C LEU A 71 -2.98 -0.75 -10.28
N GLU A 72 -2.27 -0.89 -11.40
CA GLU A 72 -0.88 -0.51 -11.58
C GLU A 72 -0.72 0.09 -12.97
N SER A 73 -0.29 1.34 -13.08
CA SER A 73 -0.10 2.00 -14.36
C SER A 73 1.20 2.80 -14.49
N HIS A 74 2.21 2.45 -13.68
CA HIS A 74 3.53 3.11 -13.69
C HIS A 74 4.13 3.20 -15.09
N GLY A 75 3.99 2.15 -15.92
CA GLY A 75 4.47 2.17 -17.29
C GLY A 75 3.95 3.32 -18.16
N SER A 76 2.88 4.01 -17.75
CA SER A 76 2.38 5.19 -18.46
C SER A 76 3.38 6.34 -18.47
N VAL A 77 4.16 6.53 -17.40
CA VAL A 77 5.10 7.67 -17.24
C VAL A 77 6.29 7.64 -18.20
N THR A 78 6.57 6.48 -18.81
CA THR A 78 7.61 6.31 -19.83
C THR A 78 7.05 6.07 -21.25
N SER A 79 5.72 6.12 -21.41
CA SER A 79 5.05 5.76 -22.67
C SER A 79 5.40 6.68 -23.84
N GLN A 80 5.93 7.86 -23.59
CA GLN A 80 6.35 8.83 -24.60
C GLN A 80 7.88 9.03 -24.68
N GLY A 81 8.66 8.14 -24.06
CA GLY A 81 10.12 8.14 -24.05
C GLY A 81 10.70 8.42 -22.67
N ASP A 82 10.96 9.69 -22.36
CA ASP A 82 11.50 10.07 -21.05
C ASP A 82 10.45 9.95 -19.93
N TYR A 83 10.93 9.81 -18.70
CA TYR A 83 10.06 9.73 -17.52
C TYR A 83 9.33 11.06 -17.27
N ASP A 84 8.01 11.04 -17.28
CA ASP A 84 7.15 12.18 -16.96
C ASP A 84 5.95 11.74 -16.10
N GLU A 85 5.94 12.14 -14.83
CA GLU A 85 4.85 11.84 -13.90
C GLU A 85 3.47 12.34 -14.37
N LYS A 86 3.42 13.38 -15.21
CA LYS A 86 2.15 13.91 -15.74
C LYS A 86 1.44 12.91 -16.65
N LEU A 87 2.18 11.94 -17.19
CA LEU A 87 1.60 10.90 -18.06
C LEU A 87 0.71 9.90 -17.27
N HIS A 88 0.73 9.90 -15.95
CA HIS A 88 -0.29 9.19 -15.18
C HIS A 88 -1.72 9.63 -15.54
N ALA A 89 -1.92 10.89 -15.95
CA ALA A 89 -3.21 11.41 -16.41
C ALA A 89 -3.79 10.63 -17.59
N LEU A 90 -2.96 9.93 -18.39
CA LEU A 90 -3.43 9.06 -19.48
C LEU A 90 -4.39 7.96 -18.98
N ILE A 91 -4.27 7.56 -17.73
CA ILE A 91 -5.14 6.58 -17.09
C ILE A 91 -5.98 7.26 -15.99
N ALA A 92 -5.33 8.01 -15.09
CA ALA A 92 -5.96 8.57 -13.90
C ALA A 92 -7.06 9.61 -14.19
N ASP A 93 -6.96 10.34 -15.32
CA ASP A 93 -7.93 11.37 -15.73
C ASP A 93 -8.73 11.00 -16.99
N ASN A 94 -8.47 9.86 -17.60
CA ASN A 94 -9.13 9.46 -18.83
C ASN A 94 -10.44 8.73 -18.53
N ALA A 95 -11.55 9.29 -19.01
CA ALA A 95 -12.90 8.74 -18.80
C ALA A 95 -13.08 7.30 -19.31
N LEU A 96 -12.26 6.83 -20.26
CA LEU A 96 -12.30 5.45 -20.72
C LEU A 96 -11.90 4.43 -19.64
N PHE A 97 -11.11 4.85 -18.66
CA PHE A 97 -10.65 4.00 -17.56
C PHE A 97 -11.43 4.20 -16.24
N GLU A 98 -12.37 5.16 -16.19
CA GLU A 98 -13.11 5.50 -14.98
C GLU A 98 -13.81 4.28 -14.37
N GLN A 99 -14.64 3.61 -15.18
CA GLN A 99 -15.40 2.46 -14.71
C GLN A 99 -14.49 1.33 -14.23
N SER A 100 -13.46 0.98 -15.00
CA SER A 100 -12.54 -0.10 -14.64
C SER A 100 -11.74 0.21 -13.37
N THR A 101 -11.34 1.48 -13.14
CA THR A 101 -10.66 1.91 -11.93
C THR A 101 -11.56 1.75 -10.70
N ILE A 102 -12.84 2.17 -10.81
CA ILE A 102 -13.81 2.04 -9.73
C ILE A 102 -14.12 0.56 -9.46
N GLU A 103 -14.41 -0.23 -10.50
CA GLU A 103 -14.78 -1.64 -10.37
C GLU A 103 -13.69 -2.48 -9.71
N ARG A 104 -12.41 -2.29 -10.07
CA ARG A 104 -11.27 -2.99 -9.45
C ARG A 104 -11.22 -2.75 -7.94
N ASN A 105 -11.44 -1.51 -7.53
CA ASN A 105 -11.48 -1.14 -6.11
C ASN A 105 -12.71 -1.70 -5.40
N VAL A 106 -13.87 -1.62 -6.01
CA VAL A 106 -15.13 -2.19 -5.46
C VAL A 106 -15.03 -3.70 -5.33
N CYS A 107 -14.52 -4.40 -6.35
CA CYS A 107 -14.34 -5.85 -6.31
C CYS A 107 -13.41 -6.26 -5.16
N ASN A 108 -12.27 -5.56 -4.99
CA ASN A 108 -11.37 -5.83 -3.87
C ASN A 108 -12.09 -5.73 -2.52
N VAL A 109 -12.91 -4.69 -2.32
CA VAL A 109 -13.68 -4.51 -1.07
C VAL A 109 -14.74 -5.60 -0.93
N GLU A 110 -15.57 -5.82 -1.96
CA GLU A 110 -16.70 -6.75 -1.88
C GLU A 110 -16.25 -8.21 -1.68
N GLU A 111 -15.13 -8.60 -2.28
CA GLU A 111 -14.59 -9.95 -2.14
C GLU A 111 -13.93 -10.20 -0.79
N HIS A 112 -13.31 -9.15 -0.18
CA HIS A 112 -12.46 -9.35 0.99
C HIS A 112 -12.95 -8.68 2.28
N LYS A 113 -14.06 -7.94 2.26
CA LYS A 113 -14.59 -7.23 3.45
C LYS A 113 -14.93 -8.13 4.64
N ASN A 114 -15.18 -9.41 4.40
CA ASN A 114 -15.52 -10.36 5.46
C ASN A 114 -14.30 -11.03 6.13
N PHE A 115 -13.08 -10.82 5.59
CA PHE A 115 -11.86 -11.27 6.26
C PHE A 115 -11.48 -10.31 7.38
N THR A 116 -11.30 -10.84 8.57
CA THR A 116 -10.98 -10.04 9.77
C THR A 116 -9.53 -9.54 9.77
N SER A 117 -8.66 -10.20 9.04
CA SER A 117 -7.28 -9.79 8.81
C SER A 117 -7.16 -8.51 7.99
N VAL A 118 -8.10 -8.24 7.08
CA VAL A 118 -8.07 -7.01 6.28
C VAL A 118 -8.41 -5.83 7.17
N VAL A 119 -7.43 -4.96 7.36
CA VAL A 119 -7.53 -3.76 8.23
C VAL A 119 -7.43 -2.46 7.47
N MET A 120 -7.10 -2.52 6.19
CA MET A 120 -6.87 -1.35 5.34
C MET A 120 -7.10 -1.71 3.86
N TRP A 121 -7.67 -0.78 3.11
CA TRP A 121 -7.82 -0.86 1.66
C TRP A 121 -6.75 -0.03 0.98
N SER A 122 -6.14 -0.54 -0.08
CA SER A 122 -5.24 0.21 -0.95
C SER A 122 -5.85 0.33 -2.34
N LEU A 123 -5.91 1.56 -2.85
CA LEU A 123 -6.56 1.85 -4.13
C LEU A 123 -5.75 1.37 -5.34
N GLY A 124 -4.51 0.96 -5.14
CA GLY A 124 -3.59 0.52 -6.18
C GLY A 124 -2.19 1.04 -5.95
N ASN A 125 -1.35 0.89 -6.96
CA ASN A 125 0.06 1.26 -6.95
C ASN A 125 0.41 2.17 -8.12
N GLU A 126 1.29 3.15 -7.90
CA GLU A 126 2.00 3.97 -8.91
C GLU A 126 1.14 4.37 -10.13
N SER A 127 -0.09 4.84 -9.89
CA SER A 127 -1.06 5.16 -10.96
C SER A 127 -1.49 6.63 -10.97
N GLY A 128 -0.78 7.51 -10.25
CA GLY A 128 -1.07 8.92 -10.15
C GLY A 128 -2.35 9.22 -9.36
N TRP A 129 -2.71 10.50 -9.28
CA TRP A 129 -3.92 10.94 -8.59
C TRP A 129 -4.76 11.82 -9.51
N GLY A 130 -5.84 11.27 -10.05
CA GLY A 130 -6.74 11.93 -10.98
C GLY A 130 -8.20 11.68 -10.66
N VAL A 131 -9.08 12.10 -11.55
CA VAL A 131 -10.55 12.00 -11.38
C VAL A 131 -11.01 10.58 -11.09
N ASN A 132 -10.41 9.58 -11.76
CA ASN A 132 -10.80 8.18 -11.63
C ASN A 132 -10.47 7.64 -10.23
N LEU A 133 -9.28 7.98 -9.69
CA LEU A 133 -8.86 7.56 -8.36
C LEU A 133 -9.69 8.25 -7.25
N LYS A 134 -10.06 9.53 -7.44
CA LYS A 134 -10.95 10.25 -6.52
C LYS A 134 -12.32 9.57 -6.43
N LYS A 135 -12.89 9.19 -7.57
CA LYS A 135 -14.17 8.48 -7.60
C LYS A 135 -14.07 7.08 -6.99
N ALA A 136 -12.97 6.36 -7.23
CA ALA A 136 -12.72 5.08 -6.58
C ALA A 136 -12.62 5.25 -5.06
N PHE A 137 -11.85 6.25 -4.57
CA PHE A 137 -11.76 6.60 -3.16
C PHE A 137 -13.14 6.87 -2.55
N GLU A 138 -13.93 7.76 -3.16
CA GLU A 138 -15.27 8.10 -2.67
C GLU A 138 -16.19 6.87 -2.61
N THR A 139 -16.10 5.99 -3.62
CA THR A 139 -16.92 4.78 -3.67
C THR A 139 -16.54 3.80 -2.57
N VAL A 140 -15.25 3.57 -2.36
CA VAL A 140 -14.75 2.71 -1.27
C VAL A 140 -15.10 3.29 0.09
N ALA A 141 -14.87 4.59 0.30
CA ALA A 141 -15.17 5.28 1.58
C ALA A 141 -16.66 5.24 1.95
N ASN A 142 -17.54 5.18 0.96
CA ASN A 142 -18.98 5.04 1.19
C ASN A 142 -19.41 3.59 1.45
N SER A 143 -18.60 2.60 1.10
CA SER A 143 -18.95 1.17 1.22
C SER A 143 -18.34 0.49 2.45
N ASP A 144 -17.19 0.94 2.93
CA ASP A 144 -16.51 0.36 4.09
C ASP A 144 -15.82 1.43 4.93
N SER A 145 -15.77 1.25 6.25
CA SER A 145 -15.23 2.23 7.19
C SER A 145 -13.73 2.06 7.49
N ARG A 146 -13.08 1.04 6.93
CA ARG A 146 -11.64 0.81 7.11
C ARG A 146 -10.83 1.93 6.47
N PRO A 147 -9.64 2.26 7.00
CA PRO A 147 -8.75 3.25 6.40
C PRO A 147 -8.41 2.91 4.96
N ILE A 148 -8.30 3.95 4.13
CA ILE A 148 -7.96 3.84 2.72
C ILE A 148 -6.55 4.40 2.51
N HIS A 149 -5.70 3.58 1.94
CA HIS A 149 -4.33 3.87 1.56
C HIS A 149 -4.24 4.21 0.07
N TYR A 150 -3.40 5.17 -0.27
CA TYR A 150 -2.89 5.39 -1.61
C TYR A 150 -1.61 6.24 -1.56
N GLU A 151 -0.55 5.83 -2.29
CA GLU A 151 0.75 6.50 -2.19
C GLU A 151 0.98 7.56 -3.27
N SER A 152 0.42 7.38 -4.48
CA SER A 152 0.74 8.24 -5.64
C SER A 152 0.07 9.62 -5.61
N ILE A 153 -0.46 10.05 -4.46
CA ILE A 153 -0.81 11.45 -4.26
C ILE A 153 0.41 12.19 -3.70
N ASN A 154 0.94 13.11 -4.48
CA ASN A 154 2.08 13.93 -4.04
C ASN A 154 1.90 15.40 -4.45
N ALA A 155 2.55 16.31 -3.73
CA ALA A 155 2.43 17.74 -3.92
C ALA A 155 3.00 18.26 -5.26
N ASN A 156 3.70 17.43 -6.03
CA ASN A 156 4.17 17.79 -7.37
C ASN A 156 3.09 17.59 -8.44
N ILE A 157 2.11 16.72 -8.16
CA ILE A 157 1.04 16.35 -9.10
C ILE A 157 -0.24 17.11 -8.78
N VAL A 158 -0.51 17.37 -7.49
CA VAL A 158 -1.73 18.03 -7.02
C VAL A 158 -1.43 19.34 -6.31
N THR A 159 -2.44 20.19 -6.12
CA THR A 159 -2.28 21.38 -5.29
C THR A 159 -2.04 21.00 -3.82
N GLU A 160 -1.35 21.87 -3.08
CA GLU A 160 -1.11 21.69 -1.65
C GLU A 160 -2.44 21.47 -0.88
N ASN A 161 -3.47 22.25 -1.22
CA ASN A 161 -4.78 22.09 -0.62
C ASN A 161 -5.40 20.71 -0.88
N GLU A 162 -5.28 20.20 -2.09
CA GLU A 162 -5.79 18.89 -2.46
C GLU A 162 -5.02 17.77 -1.75
N TYR A 163 -3.70 17.90 -1.62
CA TYR A 163 -2.86 16.94 -0.91
C TYR A 163 -3.30 16.77 0.55
N TYR A 164 -3.41 17.88 1.30
CA TYR A 164 -3.79 17.81 2.72
C TYR A 164 -5.27 17.47 2.94
N ASN A 165 -6.14 17.73 1.98
CA ASN A 165 -7.60 17.51 2.09
C ASN A 165 -8.10 16.39 1.16
N SER A 166 -7.24 15.46 0.78
CA SER A 166 -7.60 14.33 -0.10
C SER A 166 -8.63 13.36 0.49
N GLY A 167 -8.82 13.38 1.81
CA GLY A 167 -9.65 12.40 2.53
C GLY A 167 -8.91 11.12 2.93
N LEU A 168 -7.71 10.88 2.39
CA LEU A 168 -6.87 9.75 2.79
C LEU A 168 -6.46 9.89 4.26
N GLN A 169 -6.49 8.78 5.01
CA GLN A 169 -6.29 8.80 6.46
C GLN A 169 -4.82 8.70 6.87
N MET A 170 -3.91 8.51 5.91
CA MET A 170 -2.48 8.42 6.13
C MET A 170 -1.71 9.08 4.99
N VAL A 171 -0.50 9.51 5.29
CA VAL A 171 0.53 9.80 4.29
C VAL A 171 1.21 8.49 3.96
N SER A 172 1.41 8.20 2.69
CA SER A 172 2.17 7.03 2.26
C SER A 172 3.37 7.44 1.43
N LYS A 173 4.48 6.75 1.62
CA LYS A 173 5.73 7.01 0.88
C LYS A 173 6.43 5.69 0.54
N MET A 174 7.19 5.76 -0.56
CA MET A 174 8.12 4.73 -0.99
C MET A 174 9.55 5.23 -0.84
N TYR A 175 10.44 4.40 -0.30
CA TYR A 175 11.90 4.56 -0.32
C TYR A 175 12.44 5.91 0.18
N VAL A 176 11.71 6.64 1.02
CA VAL A 176 12.24 7.84 1.65
C VAL A 176 13.35 7.48 2.64
N ALA A 177 14.38 8.34 2.74
CA ALA A 177 15.46 8.12 3.69
C ALA A 177 15.00 8.36 5.15
N PRO A 178 15.61 7.68 6.14
CA PRO A 178 15.32 7.93 7.55
C PRO A 178 15.41 9.41 7.95
N GLU A 179 16.41 10.12 7.41
CA GLU A 179 16.62 11.55 7.66
C GLU A 179 15.45 12.41 7.18
N TRP A 180 14.79 12.04 6.07
CA TRP A 180 13.58 12.71 5.60
C TRP A 180 12.42 12.55 6.59
N MET A 181 12.29 11.37 7.18
CA MET A 181 11.23 11.11 8.17
C MET A 181 11.38 12.01 9.39
N GLU A 182 12.62 12.23 9.86
CA GLU A 182 12.92 13.09 11.01
C GLU A 182 12.84 14.57 10.68
N ASN A 183 13.50 14.98 9.58
CA ASN A 183 13.74 16.39 9.30
C ASN A 183 12.59 17.07 8.56
N GLU A 184 11.85 16.33 7.75
CA GLU A 184 10.76 16.89 6.96
C GLU A 184 9.39 16.47 7.49
N PHE A 185 9.10 15.16 7.54
CA PHE A 185 7.78 14.70 7.93
C PHE A 185 7.39 15.09 9.37
N LEU A 186 8.25 14.86 10.36
CA LEU A 186 7.95 15.22 11.75
C LEU A 186 7.86 16.73 11.98
N ASN A 187 8.52 17.52 11.16
CA ASN A 187 8.52 18.99 11.24
C ASN A 187 7.40 19.64 10.42
N ASP A 188 6.71 18.88 9.56
CA ASP A 188 5.54 19.40 8.85
C ASP A 188 4.36 19.54 9.82
N LYS A 189 4.10 20.78 10.23
CA LYS A 189 3.02 21.12 11.16
C LYS A 189 1.64 21.17 10.51
N LYS A 190 1.57 21.14 9.17
CA LYS A 190 0.33 21.09 8.43
C LYS A 190 -0.18 19.66 8.30
N GLU A 191 0.72 18.68 8.33
CA GLU A 191 0.38 17.28 8.20
C GLU A 191 -0.01 16.70 9.56
N ASN A 192 -1.25 16.26 9.68
CA ASN A 192 -1.79 15.64 10.90
C ASN A 192 -1.99 14.12 10.77
N ARG A 193 -1.88 13.59 9.56
CA ARG A 193 -2.01 12.16 9.30
C ARG A 193 -0.73 11.42 9.70
N PRO A 194 -0.83 10.15 10.11
CA PRO A 194 0.36 9.34 10.33
C PRO A 194 1.03 8.94 9.00
N LEU A 195 2.33 8.64 9.05
CA LEU A 195 3.10 8.14 7.93
C LEU A 195 3.14 6.61 7.92
N LEU A 196 2.89 6.04 6.75
CA LEU A 196 3.12 4.64 6.41
C LEU A 196 4.17 4.55 5.29
N LEU A 197 5.14 3.67 5.43
CA LEU A 197 6.05 3.31 4.34
C LEU A 197 5.46 2.10 3.61
N CYS A 198 4.75 2.32 2.50
CA CYS A 198 4.15 1.20 1.76
C CYS A 198 5.21 0.34 1.05
N GLU A 199 6.39 0.94 0.76
CA GLU A 199 7.57 0.23 0.28
C GLU A 199 8.83 0.89 0.86
N TYR A 200 9.73 0.08 1.43
CA TYR A 200 11.03 0.55 1.90
C TYR A 200 12.02 -0.61 1.98
N ALA A 201 13.30 -0.30 2.18
CA ALA A 201 14.36 -1.29 2.39
C ALA A 201 14.33 -2.41 1.35
N HIS A 202 14.40 -2.03 0.05
CA HIS A 202 14.35 -2.92 -1.10
C HIS A 202 15.24 -4.15 -0.92
N ALA A 203 14.63 -5.35 -0.84
CA ALA A 203 15.29 -6.59 -0.45
C ALA A 203 15.46 -7.60 -1.61
N MET A 204 15.12 -7.24 -2.83
CA MET A 204 15.27 -8.11 -4.00
C MET A 204 16.76 -8.33 -4.33
N GLY A 205 17.22 -9.54 -4.15
CA GLY A 205 18.63 -9.92 -4.35
C GLY A 205 19.46 -9.78 -3.08
N ASN A 206 20.21 -8.70 -2.93
CA ASN A 206 20.96 -8.44 -1.68
C ASN A 206 20.00 -7.95 -0.59
N GLY A 207 20.21 -8.41 0.62
CA GLY A 207 19.34 -8.07 1.76
C GLY A 207 19.27 -6.58 2.04
N PRO A 208 18.18 -6.13 2.68
CA PRO A 208 17.96 -4.71 2.98
C PRO A 208 18.96 -4.20 4.00
N GLY A 209 19.48 -2.99 3.76
CA GLY A 209 20.25 -2.23 4.74
C GLY A 209 19.37 -1.24 5.50
N GLY A 210 19.90 -0.70 6.60
CA GLY A 210 19.28 0.43 7.29
C GLY A 210 18.00 0.14 8.06
N LEU A 211 17.58 -1.11 8.25
CA LEU A 211 16.32 -1.43 8.95
C LEU A 211 16.29 -0.87 10.37
N LYS A 212 17.43 -0.92 11.08
CA LYS A 212 17.50 -0.40 12.43
C LYS A 212 17.24 1.10 12.49
N GLU A 213 17.83 1.85 11.57
CA GLU A 213 17.69 3.30 11.47
C GLU A 213 16.23 3.70 11.20
N TYR A 214 15.54 3.00 10.31
CA TYR A 214 14.11 3.20 10.09
C TYR A 214 13.29 2.93 11.36
N TRP A 215 13.56 1.80 12.04
CA TRP A 215 12.76 1.40 13.19
C TRP A 215 13.05 2.22 14.44
N ASP A 216 14.28 2.70 14.64
CA ASP A 216 14.58 3.65 15.72
C ASP A 216 13.69 4.92 15.60
N ILE A 217 13.44 5.39 14.38
CA ILE A 217 12.57 6.55 14.11
C ILE A 217 11.09 6.17 14.24
N ILE A 218 10.67 5.06 13.61
CA ILE A 218 9.27 4.61 13.63
C ILE A 218 8.78 4.39 15.06
N GLU A 219 9.60 3.81 15.91
CA GLU A 219 9.26 3.56 17.32
C GLU A 219 9.29 4.82 18.18
N SER A 220 10.02 5.86 17.76
CA SER A 220 10.15 7.11 18.52
C SER A 220 8.88 7.96 18.56
N SER A 221 7.91 7.75 17.66
CA SER A 221 6.72 8.61 17.53
C SER A 221 5.47 7.85 17.08
N ASP A 222 4.34 8.20 17.68
CA ASP A 222 3.02 7.69 17.26
C ASP A 222 2.57 8.22 15.90
N ARG A 223 3.31 9.18 15.31
CA ARG A 223 3.06 9.64 13.95
C ARG A 223 3.47 8.65 12.86
N PHE A 224 4.11 7.55 13.20
CA PHE A 224 4.48 6.49 12.26
C PHE A 224 3.62 5.25 12.47
N MET A 225 3.09 4.71 11.39
CA MET A 225 2.32 3.45 11.41
C MET A 225 3.20 2.22 11.27
N GLY A 226 4.42 2.37 10.77
CA GLY A 226 5.32 1.28 10.37
C GLY A 226 5.56 1.26 8.87
N GLY A 227 5.82 0.09 8.32
CA GLY A 227 6.06 -0.03 6.88
C GLY A 227 6.09 -1.47 6.39
N PHE A 228 6.15 -1.60 5.07
CA PHE A 228 6.15 -2.87 4.35
C PHE A 228 7.45 -2.97 3.54
N ILE A 229 8.34 -3.88 3.92
CA ILE A 229 9.59 -4.14 3.19
C ILE A 229 9.25 -4.57 1.77
N TRP A 230 9.93 -4.01 0.78
CA TRP A 230 9.87 -4.47 -0.60
C TRP A 230 10.93 -5.54 -0.83
N GLU A 231 10.60 -6.56 -1.23
CA GLU A 231 9.91 -7.82 -1.15
C GLU A 231 10.80 -8.84 -0.48
#